data_6d78d1aebcd39b414403201cfce1aed0
#
_entry.id   6d78d1aebcd39b414403201cfce1aed0
#
_cell.length_a   1.000
_cell.length_b   1.000
_cell.length_c   1.000
_cell.angle_alpha   90.00
_cell.angle_beta   90.00
_cell.angle_gamma   90.00
#
_symmetry.space_group_name_H-M   'P 1'
#
loop_
_entity.id
_entity.type
_entity.pdbx_description
1 polymer ?
#
loop_
_entity_poly.entity_id
_entity_poly.type
_entity_poly.pdbx_seq_one_letter_code
_entity_poly.pdbx_strand_id
1 'polypeptide(L)'
;CGLVKVFTHENNRTVVLTHVPEAVMVTYKDTADIKEKLAGELDWADCVVAGPGLSKSDTAKEIVAEMIAYQPKREKRLPVLLDADALNIIAENRKLLSGIAENEGSSKQYVYTPHMGEAARLSGKSIAQLKETSCESAKELANCAESAF
;
A
#
# COMPACT_ATOMS: atom_id res chain seq x y z
N CYS A 1 16.69 5.09 -8.27
CA CYS A 1 15.97 5.87 -7.26
C CYS A 1 16.91 6.96 -6.73
N GLY A 2 16.47 8.21 -6.68
CA GLY A 2 17.32 9.32 -6.22
C GLY A 2 17.34 9.45 -4.70
N LEU A 3 16.19 9.38 -4.06
CA LEU A 3 16.03 9.50 -2.61
C LEU A 3 14.98 8.52 -2.12
N VAL A 4 15.27 7.86 -0.99
CA VAL A 4 14.33 6.95 -0.33
C VAL A 4 13.97 7.52 1.03
N LYS A 5 12.66 7.67 1.27
CA LYS A 5 12.12 7.96 2.59
C LYS A 5 11.47 6.71 3.18
N VAL A 6 11.70 6.47 4.45
CA VAL A 6 11.05 5.38 5.19
C VAL A 6 10.12 5.99 6.23
N PHE A 7 8.82 5.76 6.03
CA PHE A 7 7.77 6.15 6.98
C PHE A 7 7.48 4.98 7.90
N THR A 8 7.84 5.10 9.18
CA THR A 8 7.74 4.00 10.14
C THR A 8 7.59 4.49 11.58
N HIS A 9 7.21 3.59 12.49
CA HIS A 9 7.16 3.90 13.92
C HIS A 9 8.55 4.28 14.45
N GLU A 10 8.63 5.25 15.38
CA GLU A 10 9.91 5.77 15.87
C GLU A 10 10.81 4.69 16.49
N ASN A 11 10.25 3.64 17.07
CA ASN A 11 11.01 2.51 17.62
C ASN A 11 11.88 1.80 16.58
N ASN A 12 11.54 1.89 15.31
CA ASN A 12 12.28 1.26 14.22
C ASN A 12 13.45 2.11 13.72
N ARG A 13 13.55 3.37 14.15
CA ARG A 13 14.53 4.35 13.65
C ARG A 13 15.96 3.81 13.71
N THR A 14 16.37 3.34 14.88
CA THR A 14 17.75 2.85 15.08
C THR A 14 18.06 1.64 14.20
N VAL A 15 17.13 0.68 14.14
CA VAL A 15 17.31 -0.53 13.33
C VAL A 15 17.43 -0.20 11.84
N VAL A 16 16.55 0.65 11.33
CA VAL A 16 16.56 1.04 9.91
C VAL A 16 17.85 1.79 9.58
N LEU A 17 18.24 2.81 10.35
CA LEU A 17 19.45 3.59 10.09
C LEU A 17 20.75 2.79 10.26
N THR A 18 20.73 1.72 11.05
CA THR A 18 21.90 0.83 11.16
C THR A 18 22.11 0.02 9.87
N HIS A 19 21.04 -0.36 9.18
CA HIS A 19 21.12 -1.19 7.96
C HIS A 19 21.07 -0.37 6.66
N VAL A 20 20.42 0.78 6.69
CA VAL A 20 20.21 1.66 5.53
C VAL A 20 20.44 3.11 5.96
N PRO A 21 21.70 3.52 6.23
CA PRO A 21 22.01 4.85 6.75
C PRO A 21 21.68 5.98 5.78
N GLU A 22 21.54 5.69 4.48
CA GLU A 22 21.22 6.65 3.42
C GLU A 22 19.71 6.99 3.39
N ALA A 23 18.87 6.21 4.07
CA ALA A 23 17.43 6.46 4.06
C ALA A 23 17.06 7.71 4.88
N VAL A 24 16.20 8.55 4.34
CA VAL A 24 15.58 9.63 5.10
C VAL A 24 14.44 9.07 5.94
N MET A 25 14.54 9.25 7.25
CA MET A 25 13.54 8.72 8.18
C MET A 25 12.46 9.74 8.48
N VAL A 26 11.22 9.33 8.26
CA VAL A 26 10.02 10.03 8.73
C VAL A 26 9.32 9.11 9.73
N THR A 27 9.36 9.48 10.99
CA THR A 27 8.83 8.61 12.06
C THR A 27 7.54 9.17 12.63
N TYR A 28 6.65 8.29 13.04
CA TYR A 28 5.44 8.58 13.79
C TYR A 28 5.47 7.90 15.17
N LYS A 29 4.75 8.48 16.14
CA LYS A 29 4.57 7.94 17.49
C LYS A 29 3.19 7.37 17.71
N ASP A 30 2.19 8.03 17.16
CA ASP A 30 0.77 7.70 17.32
C ASP A 30 -0.03 8.00 16.04
N THR A 31 -1.33 7.77 16.10
CA THR A 31 -2.24 7.96 14.96
C THR A 31 -2.43 9.41 14.56
N ALA A 32 -2.31 10.37 15.49
CA ALA A 32 -2.38 11.79 15.16
C ALA A 32 -1.18 12.21 14.31
N ASP A 33 0.01 11.77 14.69
CA ASP A 33 1.25 11.95 13.94
C ASP A 33 1.16 11.38 12.51
N ILE A 34 0.49 10.23 12.34
CA ILE A 34 0.33 9.58 11.03
C ILE A 34 -0.42 10.50 10.07
N LYS A 35 -1.59 10.99 10.46
CA LYS A 35 -2.44 11.84 9.60
C LYS A 35 -1.72 13.12 9.18
N GLU A 36 -1.06 13.77 10.12
CA GLU A 36 -0.35 15.01 9.85
C GLU A 36 0.81 14.81 8.88
N LYS A 37 1.65 13.80 9.13
CA LYS A 37 2.89 13.59 8.36
C LYS A 37 2.66 12.88 7.03
N LEU A 38 1.78 11.87 6.99
CA LEU A 38 1.58 11.03 5.82
C LEU A 38 1.13 11.85 4.60
N ALA A 39 0.24 12.80 4.77
CA ALA A 39 -0.23 13.68 3.70
C ALA A 39 0.93 14.41 2.99
N GLY A 40 1.82 15.02 3.77
CA GLY A 40 3.00 15.70 3.23
C GLY A 40 3.97 14.77 2.51
N GLU A 41 4.12 13.54 3.00
CA GLU A 41 4.97 12.54 2.36
C GLU A 41 4.38 12.00 1.05
N LEU A 42 3.05 11.84 0.98
CA LEU A 42 2.35 11.45 -0.25
C LEU A 42 2.39 12.56 -1.31
N ASP A 43 2.33 13.83 -0.92
CA ASP A 43 2.51 14.96 -1.85
C ASP A 43 3.95 15.05 -2.39
N TRP A 44 4.92 14.67 -1.57
CA TRP A 44 6.34 14.70 -1.93
C TRP A 44 6.76 13.51 -2.80
N ALA A 45 6.22 12.32 -2.57
CA ALA A 45 6.68 11.08 -3.17
C ALA A 45 6.42 11.01 -4.68
N ASP A 46 7.38 10.50 -5.44
CA ASP A 46 7.19 10.13 -6.85
C ASP A 46 6.63 8.72 -7.01
N CYS A 47 6.79 7.87 -6.01
CA CYS A 47 6.25 6.52 -5.92
C CYS A 47 6.16 6.10 -4.46
N VAL A 48 5.16 5.31 -4.11
CA VAL A 48 4.98 4.75 -2.78
C VAL A 48 5.03 3.23 -2.84
N VAL A 49 5.71 2.62 -1.88
CA VAL A 49 5.65 1.17 -1.62
C VAL A 49 5.10 0.98 -0.23
N ALA A 50 4.03 0.21 -0.09
CA ALA A 50 3.40 -0.04 1.21
C ALA A 50 3.11 -1.53 1.42
N GLY A 51 3.36 -2.01 2.63
CA GLY A 51 3.03 -3.34 3.08
C GLY A 51 4.17 -4.16 3.65
N PRO A 52 5.36 -4.23 3.03
CA PRO A 52 6.47 -5.01 3.60
C PRO A 52 6.81 -4.58 5.02
N GLY A 53 6.68 -5.50 5.99
CA GLY A 53 6.97 -5.25 7.40
C GLY A 53 5.99 -4.32 8.13
N LEU A 54 4.84 -4.01 7.54
CA LEU A 54 3.86 -3.06 8.10
C LEU A 54 3.11 -3.65 9.29
N SER A 55 2.98 -4.98 9.38
CA SER A 55 2.10 -5.71 10.28
C SER A 55 0.60 -5.50 9.99
N LYS A 56 -0.26 -6.12 10.80
CA LYS A 56 -1.72 -5.95 10.72
C LYS A 56 -2.32 -5.31 11.98
N SER A 57 -1.52 -4.51 12.68
CA SER A 57 -1.98 -3.73 13.84
C SER A 57 -3.04 -2.71 13.42
N ASP A 58 -3.78 -2.19 14.39
CA ASP A 58 -4.78 -1.15 14.10
C ASP A 58 -4.12 0.11 13.54
N THR A 59 -2.91 0.43 14.00
CA THR A 59 -2.09 1.51 13.44
C THR A 59 -1.75 1.25 11.96
N ALA A 60 -1.37 0.03 11.59
CA ALA A 60 -1.09 -0.34 10.20
C ALA A 60 -2.34 -0.23 9.32
N LYS A 61 -3.50 -0.66 9.82
CA LYS A 61 -4.79 -0.51 9.13
C LYS A 61 -5.12 0.96 8.89
N GLU A 62 -4.86 1.82 9.86
CA GLU A 62 -5.08 3.26 9.74
C GLU A 62 -4.14 3.88 8.70
N ILE A 63 -2.86 3.53 8.69
CA ILE A 63 -1.90 4.00 7.67
C ILE A 63 -2.39 3.64 6.27
N VAL A 64 -2.81 2.39 6.04
CA VAL A 64 -3.31 1.93 4.74
C VAL A 64 -4.59 2.68 4.37
N ALA A 65 -5.52 2.85 5.30
CA ALA A 65 -6.78 3.56 5.05
C ALA A 65 -6.54 5.04 4.72
N GLU A 66 -5.73 5.76 5.49
CA GLU A 66 -5.38 7.16 5.25
C GLU A 66 -4.62 7.33 3.92
N MET A 67 -3.68 6.43 3.62
CA MET A 67 -2.96 6.44 2.35
C MET A 67 -3.91 6.26 1.15
N ILE A 68 -4.89 5.37 1.24
CA ILE A 68 -5.88 5.16 0.19
C ILE A 68 -6.80 6.39 0.07
N ALA A 69 -7.30 6.91 1.19
CA ALA A 69 -8.24 8.03 1.20
C ALA A 69 -7.61 9.36 0.75
N TYR A 70 -6.31 9.56 0.98
CA TYR A 70 -5.64 10.82 0.67
C TYR A 70 -5.55 11.06 -0.84
N GLN A 71 -5.86 12.29 -1.28
CA GLN A 71 -5.73 12.74 -2.66
C GLN A 71 -4.49 13.65 -2.81
N PRO A 72 -3.38 13.15 -3.39
CA PRO A 72 -2.19 13.95 -3.58
C PRO A 72 -2.43 15.19 -4.45
N LYS A 73 -1.90 16.32 -4.02
CA LYS A 73 -2.01 17.61 -4.73
C LYS A 73 -0.95 17.69 -5.83
N ARG A 74 -1.13 16.96 -6.92
CA ARG A 74 -0.16 16.88 -8.00
C ARG A 74 -0.83 16.68 -9.37
N GLU A 75 -0.16 17.09 -10.42
CA GLU A 75 -0.65 16.93 -11.81
C GLU A 75 -0.54 15.50 -12.32
N LYS A 76 0.52 14.77 -11.90
CA LYS A 76 0.75 13.39 -12.30
C LYS A 76 0.22 12.42 -11.25
N ARG A 77 -0.32 11.30 -11.69
CA ARG A 77 -0.75 10.21 -10.80
C ARG A 77 0.40 9.71 -9.94
N LEU A 78 0.12 9.39 -8.69
CA LEU A 78 1.08 8.80 -7.77
C LEU A 78 1.04 7.27 -7.91
N PRO A 79 2.10 6.61 -8.41
CA PRO A 79 2.20 5.16 -8.39
C PRO A 79 2.29 4.65 -6.95
N VAL A 80 1.43 3.69 -6.61
CA VAL A 80 1.39 3.06 -5.28
C VAL A 80 1.48 1.55 -5.46
N LEU A 81 2.59 0.98 -5.04
CA LEU A 81 2.79 -0.47 -5.00
C LEU A 81 2.33 -1.00 -3.64
N LEU A 82 1.40 -1.96 -3.68
CA LEU A 82 0.83 -2.63 -2.52
C LEU A 82 1.30 -4.09 -2.48
N ASP A 83 1.92 -4.48 -1.38
CA ASP A 83 2.49 -5.81 -1.18
C ASP A 83 2.22 -6.32 0.25
N ALA A 84 2.41 -7.60 0.49
CA ALA A 84 2.44 -8.21 1.81
C ALA A 84 1.28 -7.79 2.74
N ASP A 85 1.57 -7.17 3.88
CA ASP A 85 0.57 -6.82 4.89
C ASP A 85 -0.46 -5.79 4.41
N ALA A 86 -0.12 -4.89 3.48
CA ALA A 86 -1.10 -3.98 2.90
C ALA A 86 -2.17 -4.75 2.13
N LEU A 87 -1.79 -5.77 1.35
CA LEU A 87 -2.73 -6.64 0.65
C LEU A 87 -3.61 -7.44 1.61
N ASN A 88 -3.04 -7.92 2.72
CA ASN A 88 -3.77 -8.61 3.75
C ASN A 88 -4.80 -7.70 4.45
N ILE A 89 -4.43 -6.47 4.76
CA ILE A 89 -5.32 -5.46 5.35
C ILE A 89 -6.48 -5.15 4.41
N ILE A 90 -6.20 -4.97 3.12
CA ILE A 90 -7.22 -4.72 2.10
C ILE A 90 -8.16 -5.93 1.95
N ALA A 91 -7.62 -7.15 1.97
CA ALA A 91 -8.43 -8.37 1.90
C ALA A 91 -9.37 -8.53 3.11
N GLU A 92 -8.92 -8.14 4.31
CA GLU A 92 -9.72 -8.15 5.54
C GLU A 92 -10.77 -7.01 5.56
N ASN A 93 -10.50 -5.89 4.90
CA ASN A 93 -11.42 -4.74 4.83
C ASN A 93 -11.69 -4.33 3.38
N ARG A 94 -12.64 -5.02 2.76
CA ARG A 94 -13.00 -4.81 1.35
C ARG A 94 -13.54 -3.41 1.02
N LYS A 95 -13.93 -2.61 2.01
CA LYS A 95 -14.30 -1.20 1.78
C LYS A 95 -13.12 -0.38 1.25
N LEU A 96 -11.88 -0.79 1.55
CA LEU A 96 -10.70 -0.14 1.02
C LEU A 96 -10.57 -0.32 -0.50
N LEU A 97 -11.09 -1.41 -1.08
CA LEU A 97 -11.12 -1.60 -2.54
C LEU A 97 -11.99 -0.54 -3.23
N SER A 98 -13.12 -0.17 -2.63
CA SER A 98 -13.95 0.92 -3.18
C SER A 98 -13.19 2.25 -3.16
N GLY A 99 -12.47 2.56 -2.07
CA GLY A 99 -11.63 3.75 -2.00
C GLY A 99 -10.47 3.73 -3.00
N ILE A 100 -9.94 2.55 -3.31
CA ILE A 100 -8.93 2.39 -4.37
C ILE A 100 -9.57 2.69 -5.75
N ALA A 101 -10.71 2.08 -6.07
CA ALA A 101 -11.40 2.30 -7.34
C ALA A 101 -11.80 3.77 -7.56
N GLU A 102 -12.24 4.47 -6.51
CA GLU A 102 -12.55 5.90 -6.57
C GLU A 102 -11.33 6.76 -6.89
N ASN A 103 -10.14 6.33 -6.47
CA ASN A 103 -8.87 7.05 -6.67
C ASN A 103 -8.12 6.61 -7.93
N GLU A 104 -8.40 5.40 -8.43
CA GLU A 104 -7.76 4.88 -9.63
C GLU A 104 -8.12 5.76 -10.84
N GLY A 105 -7.12 6.06 -11.63
CA GLY A 105 -7.32 6.89 -12.81
C GLY A 105 -7.42 8.39 -12.54
N SER A 106 -7.62 8.84 -11.30
CA SER A 106 -7.65 10.26 -10.94
C SER A 106 -6.32 10.76 -10.43
N SER A 107 -5.97 10.42 -9.18
CA SER A 107 -4.77 10.94 -8.50
C SER A 107 -3.70 9.89 -8.25
N LYS A 108 -4.05 8.60 -8.30
CA LYS A 108 -3.17 7.46 -8.03
C LYS A 108 -3.26 6.39 -9.11
N GLN A 109 -2.22 5.57 -9.16
CA GLN A 109 -2.17 4.33 -9.94
C GLN A 109 -1.66 3.23 -9.02
N TYR A 110 -2.44 2.17 -8.85
CA TYR A 110 -2.10 1.07 -7.96
C TYR A 110 -1.48 -0.11 -8.72
N VAL A 111 -0.47 -0.71 -8.11
CA VAL A 111 0.16 -1.95 -8.56
C VAL A 111 0.14 -2.92 -7.39
N TYR A 112 -0.31 -4.14 -7.62
CA TYR A 112 -0.36 -5.20 -6.61
C TYR A 112 0.67 -6.27 -6.94
N THR A 113 1.35 -6.80 -5.92
CA THR A 113 2.33 -7.88 -6.06
C THR A 113 1.97 -9.08 -5.18
N PRO A 114 0.74 -9.63 -5.29
CA PRO A 114 0.29 -10.69 -4.42
C PRO A 114 0.99 -12.02 -4.72
N HIS A 115 1.53 -12.68 -3.71
CA HIS A 115 1.80 -14.11 -3.83
C HIS A 115 0.47 -14.90 -3.81
N MET A 116 0.49 -16.21 -4.17
CA MET A 116 -0.73 -17.00 -4.34
C MET A 116 -1.68 -16.99 -3.14
N GLY A 117 -1.15 -16.93 -1.91
CA GLY A 117 -1.96 -16.88 -0.70
C GLY A 117 -2.65 -15.52 -0.49
N GLU A 118 -2.01 -14.42 -0.86
CA GLU A 118 -2.58 -13.08 -0.84
C GLU A 118 -3.64 -12.93 -1.94
N ALA A 119 -3.33 -13.40 -3.14
CA ALA A 119 -4.30 -13.43 -4.25
C ALA A 119 -5.56 -14.23 -3.90
N ALA A 120 -5.41 -15.36 -3.19
CA ALA A 120 -6.53 -16.14 -2.70
C ALA A 120 -7.41 -15.35 -1.71
N ARG A 121 -6.79 -14.64 -0.77
CA ARG A 121 -7.51 -13.79 0.20
C ARG A 121 -8.21 -12.61 -0.47
N LEU A 122 -7.54 -11.95 -1.40
CA LEU A 122 -8.11 -10.82 -2.15
C LEU A 122 -9.27 -11.23 -3.05
N SER A 123 -9.13 -12.33 -3.80
CA SER A 123 -10.15 -12.80 -4.73
C SER A 123 -11.27 -13.61 -4.09
N GLY A 124 -11.02 -14.20 -2.91
CA GLY A 124 -11.91 -15.17 -2.28
C GLY A 124 -11.91 -16.55 -2.95
N LYS A 125 -10.98 -16.80 -3.89
CA LYS A 125 -10.80 -18.08 -4.57
C LYS A 125 -9.81 -18.98 -3.84
N SER A 126 -9.90 -20.29 -4.03
CA SER A 126 -8.89 -21.22 -3.54
C SER A 126 -7.60 -21.12 -4.35
N ILE A 127 -6.47 -21.50 -3.75
CA ILE A 127 -5.18 -21.55 -4.45
C ILE A 127 -5.22 -22.49 -5.67
N ALA A 128 -5.99 -23.59 -5.59
CA ALA A 128 -6.16 -24.51 -6.70
C ALA A 128 -6.82 -23.82 -7.91
N GLN A 129 -7.92 -23.11 -7.67
CA GLN A 129 -8.61 -22.33 -8.71
C GLN A 129 -7.70 -21.25 -9.32
N LEU A 130 -6.92 -20.55 -8.49
CA LEU A 130 -6.00 -19.52 -8.98
C LEU A 130 -4.88 -20.10 -9.87
N LYS A 131 -4.40 -21.31 -9.58
CA LYS A 131 -3.39 -21.97 -10.42
C LYS A 131 -3.92 -22.34 -11.79
N GLU A 132 -5.19 -22.73 -11.90
CA GLU A 132 -5.84 -23.09 -13.16
C GLU A 132 -6.16 -21.86 -14.02
N THR A 133 -6.48 -20.74 -13.39
CA THR A 133 -6.96 -19.51 -14.06
C THR A 133 -6.10 -18.28 -13.72
N SER A 134 -4.78 -18.42 -13.59
CA SER A 134 -3.91 -17.36 -13.06
C SER A 134 -4.01 -16.04 -13.82
N CYS A 135 -3.96 -16.06 -15.16
CA CYS A 135 -4.07 -14.85 -15.96
C CYS A 135 -5.46 -14.21 -15.91
N GLU A 136 -6.51 -15.04 -15.89
CA GLU A 136 -7.90 -14.57 -15.79
C GLU A 136 -8.18 -14.00 -14.42
N SER A 137 -7.71 -14.68 -13.37
CA SER A 137 -7.85 -14.21 -11.99
C SER A 137 -7.09 -12.90 -11.73
N ALA A 138 -5.90 -12.73 -12.32
CA ALA A 138 -5.16 -11.48 -12.27
C ALA A 138 -5.95 -10.34 -12.93
N LYS A 139 -6.52 -10.58 -14.12
CA LYS A 139 -7.38 -9.62 -14.83
C LYS A 139 -8.64 -9.27 -14.03
N GLU A 140 -9.29 -10.26 -13.43
CA GLU A 140 -10.46 -10.03 -12.60
C GLU A 140 -10.13 -9.17 -11.38
N LEU A 141 -9.03 -9.47 -10.69
CA LEU A 141 -8.57 -8.67 -9.55
C LEU A 141 -8.19 -7.25 -9.98
N ALA A 142 -7.53 -7.10 -11.14
CA ALA A 142 -7.21 -5.80 -11.71
C ALA A 142 -8.49 -5.01 -12.04
N ASN A 143 -9.46 -5.64 -12.69
CA ASN A 143 -10.73 -5.01 -13.04
C ASN A 143 -11.57 -4.65 -11.80
N CYS A 144 -11.54 -5.46 -10.74
CA CYS A 144 -12.26 -5.17 -9.49
C CYS A 144 -11.75 -3.91 -8.79
N ALA A 145 -10.50 -3.55 -9.04
CA ALA A 145 -9.84 -2.40 -8.45
C ALA A 145 -9.43 -1.35 -9.50
N GLU A 146 -9.77 -1.59 -10.79
CA GLU A 146 -9.30 -0.80 -11.94
C GLU A 146 -7.77 -0.60 -11.96
N SER A 147 -7.04 -1.59 -11.45
CA SER A 147 -5.61 -1.54 -11.23
C SER A 147 -4.87 -2.59 -12.04
N ALA A 148 -3.60 -2.32 -12.37
CA ALA A 148 -2.73 -3.26 -13.06
C ALA A 148 -2.04 -4.23 -12.09
N PHE A 149 -1.92 -5.50 -12.50
CA PHE A 149 -1.09 -6.51 -11.86
C PHE A 149 0.22 -6.68 -12.61
#